data_5ae6317174967267da13e0136020004e
#
_entry.id   5ae6317174967267da13e0136020004e
#
_cell.length_a   1.000
_cell.length_b   1.000
_cell.length_c   1.000
_cell.angle_alpha   90.00
_cell.angle_beta   90.00
_cell.angle_gamma   90.00
#
_symmetry.space_group_name_H-M   'P 1'
#
loop_
_entity.id
_entity.type
_entity.pdbx_description
1 polymer ?
#
loop_
_entity_poly.entity_id
_entity_poly.type
_entity_poly.pdbx_seq_one_letter_code
_entity_poly.pdbx_strand_id
1 'polypeptide(L)'
;VRVQALVGDGLHTTWIADPRRRHADALDAAGDPVGGIVTRPSGAFAVHVPPGTADLRIVGPGWTSEVALPRPEPLPSSTPGTVPRDPGEIEVVTLRDSGPPEARQDVVFLAEGYLEDELQVFLADVDRVLARMGEMEPYGRYLPFLNVHAVFIGSVEAGADHPEAAVPTSVDTALGCSYGAFGIDRLLDCDAQAVLALAGEAPGDDVRLVLVNDDAYGGSGGQDYAVTFTGALMEQVAVHELGHTDAFLADEYTSGASWPGGGPTYANCSRFSNEQGWQEWIDADSPGVGSFTGCLWTDWYRPTRDACIMNVLEADYCVVCREQVVLAIHSHIPDLILSRSPDTDDYIPLTALSEVTLSVELLEPADEPLHVAWRWVERDEILAEGPGVDTLALEALDLEPGPWTIEAQVEDRTAWVVSDPFRLLEDRATFFVDVSDTGGDDDDDSGDDDGDGCACEQEGGSAAALPLIAALGMRRRRKV
;
A
#
# COMPACT_ATOMS: atom_id res chain seq x y z
N VAL A 1 11.43 15.05 -0.46
CA VAL A 1 12.70 14.44 0.02
C VAL A 1 12.97 13.19 -0.80
N ARG A 2 14.20 13.00 -1.24
CA ARG A 2 14.63 11.82 -1.99
C ARG A 2 15.46 10.94 -1.06
N VAL A 3 15.06 9.68 -0.91
CA VAL A 3 15.83 8.67 -0.17
C VAL A 3 16.48 7.71 -1.16
N GLN A 4 17.75 7.48 -1.01
CA GLN A 4 18.54 6.57 -1.85
C GLN A 4 19.16 5.50 -0.97
N ALA A 5 18.85 4.23 -1.23
CA ALA A 5 19.40 3.07 -0.57
C ALA A 5 20.40 2.37 -1.50
N LEU A 6 21.59 2.11 -1.00
CA LEU A 6 22.61 1.34 -1.71
C LEU A 6 22.54 -0.13 -1.27
N VAL A 7 22.27 -1.03 -2.22
CA VAL A 7 22.18 -2.49 -2.00
C VAL A 7 23.12 -3.18 -2.98
N GLY A 8 24.23 -3.69 -2.50
CA GLY A 8 25.30 -4.18 -3.39
C GLY A 8 25.74 -3.08 -4.36
N ASP A 9 25.69 -3.36 -5.66
CA ASP A 9 26.00 -2.39 -6.72
C ASP A 9 24.77 -1.61 -7.23
N GLY A 10 23.58 -1.87 -6.67
CA GLY A 10 22.32 -1.25 -7.07
C GLY A 10 21.96 -0.04 -6.22
N LEU A 11 21.44 1.02 -6.87
CA LEU A 11 20.92 2.20 -6.20
C LEU A 11 19.37 2.21 -6.31
N HIS A 12 18.71 2.06 -5.16
CA HIS A 12 17.26 2.21 -5.07
C HIS A 12 16.92 3.64 -4.64
N THR A 13 15.94 4.24 -5.30
CA THR A 13 15.53 5.61 -4.99
C THR A 13 14.04 5.65 -4.72
N THR A 14 13.68 6.19 -3.57
CA THR A 14 12.31 6.47 -3.15
C THR A 14 12.13 7.96 -2.96
N TRP A 15 10.97 8.50 -3.34
CA TRP A 15 10.59 9.87 -3.11
C TRP A 15 9.51 9.91 -2.04
N ILE A 16 9.73 10.75 -1.05
CA ILE A 16 8.73 11.06 -0.02
C ILE A 16 8.45 12.56 -0.07
N ALA A 17 7.22 12.96 0.24
CA ALA A 17 6.92 14.38 0.38
C ALA A 17 7.67 14.95 1.59
N ASP A 18 7.57 16.25 1.79
CA ASP A 18 8.20 16.90 2.94
C ASP A 18 7.42 16.52 4.21
N PRO A 19 7.96 15.69 5.11
CA PRO A 19 7.26 15.21 6.30
C PRO A 19 6.95 16.32 7.31
N ARG A 20 7.45 17.53 7.08
CA ARG A 20 7.11 18.69 7.89
C ARG A 20 5.77 19.32 7.50
N ARG A 21 5.19 18.92 6.37
CA ARG A 21 3.91 19.46 5.88
C ARG A 21 2.77 18.68 6.46
N ARG A 22 1.80 19.39 7.02
CA ARG A 22 0.54 18.83 7.49
C ARG A 22 -0.62 19.60 6.90
N HIS A 23 -1.66 18.88 6.57
CA HIS A 23 -2.97 19.48 6.31
C HIS A 23 -3.61 19.85 7.65
N ALA A 24 -4.22 20.99 7.67
CA ALA A 24 -4.86 21.53 8.87
C ALA A 24 -6.32 21.76 8.57
N ASP A 25 -7.17 21.00 9.20
CA ASP A 25 -8.60 21.17 9.17
C ASP A 25 -9.04 22.16 10.23
N ALA A 26 -9.71 23.22 9.81
CA ALA A 26 -10.32 24.17 10.70
C ALA A 26 -11.71 24.58 10.20
N LEU A 27 -12.59 24.98 11.11
CA LEU A 27 -13.80 25.71 10.78
C LEU A 27 -13.65 27.14 11.28
N ASP A 28 -14.14 28.13 10.55
CA ASP A 28 -14.17 29.51 11.04
C ASP A 28 -15.28 29.71 12.09
N ALA A 29 -15.42 30.93 12.57
CA ALA A 29 -16.44 31.28 13.56
C ALA A 29 -17.88 31.12 13.05
N ALA A 30 -18.09 31.00 11.73
CA ALA A 30 -19.37 30.72 11.09
C ALA A 30 -19.62 29.22 10.90
N GLY A 31 -18.59 28.37 11.15
CA GLY A 31 -18.65 26.94 10.91
C GLY A 31 -18.29 26.54 9.49
N ASP A 32 -17.77 27.47 8.68
CA ASP A 32 -17.31 27.17 7.33
C ASP A 32 -15.88 26.59 7.37
N PRO A 33 -15.56 25.56 6.57
CA PRO A 33 -14.25 24.95 6.53
C PRO A 33 -13.17 25.97 6.14
N VAL A 34 -12.13 26.06 6.94
CA VAL A 34 -10.91 26.82 6.65
C VAL A 34 -9.73 25.91 6.97
N GLY A 35 -9.04 25.50 5.94
CA GLY A 35 -7.90 24.61 6.08
C GLY A 35 -6.67 25.14 5.34
N GLY A 36 -5.62 24.41 5.40
CA GLY A 36 -4.39 24.78 4.70
C GLY A 36 -3.24 23.83 5.00
N ILE A 37 -2.10 24.09 4.37
CA ILE A 37 -0.87 23.38 4.63
C ILE A 37 0.00 24.18 5.56
N VAL A 38 0.34 23.62 6.70
CA VAL A 38 1.32 24.15 7.63
C VAL A 38 2.65 23.42 7.48
N THR A 39 3.75 24.03 7.93
CA THR A 39 5.07 23.42 7.86
C THR A 39 5.71 23.47 9.24
N ARG A 40 5.95 22.30 9.82
CA ARG A 40 6.66 22.13 11.08
C ARG A 40 8.13 22.52 10.96
N PRO A 41 8.78 22.95 12.05
CA PRO A 41 10.22 23.20 12.07
C PRO A 41 11.04 21.94 11.76
N SER A 42 10.55 20.78 12.19
CA SER A 42 11.12 19.46 11.96
C SER A 42 10.02 18.49 11.52
N GLY A 43 10.41 17.35 10.99
CA GLY A 43 9.52 16.25 10.63
C GLY A 43 10.30 14.94 10.70
N ALA A 44 9.60 13.85 10.96
CA ALA A 44 10.12 12.50 10.92
C ALA A 44 9.44 11.75 9.78
N PHE A 45 10.04 10.67 9.33
CA PHE A 45 9.46 9.75 8.35
C PHE A 45 10.05 8.37 8.55
N ALA A 46 9.27 7.36 8.23
CA ALA A 46 9.74 6.00 8.05
C ALA A 46 9.87 5.70 6.54
N VAL A 47 10.79 4.85 6.18
CA VAL A 47 10.95 4.35 4.81
C VAL A 47 11.39 2.91 4.83
N HIS A 48 10.66 2.07 4.12
CA HIS A 48 11.06 0.69 3.90
C HIS A 48 12.25 0.66 2.93
N VAL A 49 13.32 -0.02 3.32
CA VAL A 49 14.50 -0.19 2.51
C VAL A 49 14.70 -1.65 2.14
N PRO A 50 15.23 -1.95 0.93
CA PRO A 50 15.49 -3.32 0.54
C PRO A 50 16.39 -4.05 1.54
N PRO A 51 16.17 -5.35 1.80
CA PRO A 51 17.09 -6.17 2.61
C PRO A 51 18.53 -6.07 2.10
N GLY A 52 19.48 -5.94 3.02
CA GLY A 52 20.89 -5.79 2.68
C GLY A 52 21.32 -4.36 2.34
N THR A 53 20.47 -3.35 2.56
CA THR A 53 20.86 -1.94 2.49
C THR A 53 21.92 -1.67 3.57
N ALA A 54 23.09 -1.13 3.14
CA ALA A 54 24.17 -0.77 4.03
C ALA A 54 24.15 0.72 4.41
N ASP A 55 23.82 1.57 3.45
CA ASP A 55 23.85 3.02 3.59
C ASP A 55 22.62 3.66 2.97
N LEU A 56 22.11 4.69 3.63
CA LEU A 56 21.04 5.57 3.13
C LEU A 56 21.61 6.95 2.84
N ARG A 57 21.22 7.51 1.72
CA ARG A 57 21.46 8.89 1.39
C ARG A 57 20.13 9.63 1.27
N ILE A 58 19.93 10.62 2.12
CA ILE A 58 18.71 11.41 2.19
C ILE A 58 19.01 12.78 1.62
N VAL A 59 18.28 13.19 0.59
CA VAL A 59 18.50 14.46 -0.11
C VAL A 59 17.23 15.31 -0.04
N GLY A 60 17.29 16.39 0.71
CA GLY A 60 16.26 17.42 0.76
C GLY A 60 16.65 18.68 -0.03
N PRO A 61 15.75 19.66 -0.12
CA PRO A 61 16.05 20.95 -0.74
C PRO A 61 17.20 21.66 -0.03
N GLY A 62 18.37 21.73 -0.68
CA GLY A 62 19.55 22.40 -0.16
C GLY A 62 20.36 21.67 0.92
N TRP A 63 20.07 20.40 1.19
CA TRP A 63 20.83 19.59 2.15
C TRP A 63 20.93 18.11 1.72
N THR A 64 21.92 17.43 2.23
CA THR A 64 22.10 15.98 2.07
C THR A 64 22.60 15.39 3.38
N SER A 65 22.08 14.25 3.77
CA SER A 65 22.55 13.45 4.92
C SER A 65 22.84 12.03 4.47
N GLU A 66 23.85 11.42 5.06
CA GLU A 66 24.20 10.02 4.84
C GLU A 66 24.09 9.30 6.18
N VAL A 67 23.39 8.17 6.19
CA VAL A 67 23.11 7.36 7.38
C VAL A 67 23.59 5.94 7.10
N ALA A 68 24.59 5.51 7.84
CA ALA A 68 24.99 4.09 7.83
C ALA A 68 24.00 3.30 8.65
N LEU A 69 23.39 2.28 8.05
CA LEU A 69 22.49 1.39 8.76
C LEU A 69 23.30 0.34 9.54
N PRO A 70 22.92 0.08 10.81
CA PRO A 70 23.53 -1.01 11.54
C PRO A 70 23.25 -2.33 10.81
N ARG A 71 24.25 -3.19 10.70
CA ARG A 71 24.01 -4.55 10.22
C ARG A 71 23.06 -5.22 11.19
N PRO A 72 21.97 -5.87 10.71
CA PRO A 72 21.08 -6.58 11.60
C PRO A 72 21.90 -7.67 12.33
N GLU A 73 22.08 -7.52 13.62
CA GLU A 73 22.49 -8.63 14.47
C GLU A 73 21.33 -9.62 14.54
N PRO A 74 21.58 -10.94 14.52
CA PRO A 74 20.52 -11.90 14.74
C PRO A 74 19.87 -11.58 16.09
N LEU A 75 18.58 -11.28 16.11
CA LEU A 75 17.84 -11.07 17.35
C LEU A 75 18.01 -12.31 18.23
N PRO A 76 18.43 -12.17 19.49
CA PRO A 76 18.43 -13.28 20.42
C PRO A 76 16.98 -13.77 20.56
N SER A 77 16.77 -15.08 20.40
CA SER A 77 15.45 -15.69 20.62
C SER A 77 15.02 -15.41 22.05
N SER A 78 14.09 -14.48 22.23
CA SER A 78 13.52 -14.18 23.53
C SER A 78 12.49 -15.25 23.88
N THR A 79 12.80 -16.05 24.88
CA THR A 79 11.81 -16.85 25.59
C THR A 79 10.86 -15.89 26.33
N PRO A 80 9.54 -16.06 26.30
CA PRO A 80 8.62 -15.21 27.03
C PRO A 80 8.84 -15.36 28.53
N GLY A 81 9.49 -14.40 29.12
CA GLY A 81 9.59 -14.26 30.57
C GLY A 81 8.62 -13.16 31.00
N THR A 82 7.75 -13.48 31.95
CA THR A 82 6.89 -12.50 32.62
C THR A 82 7.75 -11.43 33.28
N VAL A 83 7.80 -10.24 32.68
CA VAL A 83 8.40 -9.04 33.28
C VAL A 83 7.28 -8.29 34.03
N PRO A 84 7.54 -7.73 35.23
CA PRO A 84 6.56 -6.90 35.94
C PRO A 84 6.19 -5.68 35.10
N ARG A 85 4.88 -5.37 35.02
CA ARG A 85 4.35 -4.18 34.30
C ARG A 85 4.90 -2.92 34.95
N ASP A 86 5.68 -2.14 34.18
CA ASP A 86 5.95 -0.75 34.49
C ASP A 86 4.84 0.13 33.88
N PRO A 87 4.51 1.27 34.46
CA PRO A 87 3.57 2.22 33.85
C PRO A 87 4.04 2.55 32.42
N GLY A 88 3.18 2.28 31.41
CA GLY A 88 3.50 2.44 30.00
C GLY A 88 3.84 1.12 29.26
N GLU A 89 3.33 -0.03 29.73
CA GLU A 89 3.41 -1.28 28.93
C GLU A 89 2.64 -1.12 27.64
N ILE A 90 3.33 -1.36 26.50
CA ILE A 90 2.73 -1.28 25.18
C ILE A 90 1.94 -2.57 24.92
N GLU A 91 0.68 -2.43 24.51
CA GLU A 91 -0.17 -3.53 24.08
C GLU A 91 -0.52 -3.39 22.60
N VAL A 92 -0.23 -4.44 21.83
CA VAL A 92 -0.55 -4.51 20.39
C VAL A 92 -1.70 -5.48 20.20
N VAL A 93 -2.81 -4.99 19.62
CA VAL A 93 -3.99 -5.79 19.33
C VAL A 93 -4.17 -5.82 17.81
N THR A 94 -4.08 -7.01 17.20
CA THR A 94 -4.41 -7.19 15.80
C THR A 94 -5.91 -7.35 15.66
N LEU A 95 -6.57 -6.39 15.01
CA LEU A 95 -8.02 -6.37 14.80
C LEU A 95 -8.41 -7.03 13.47
N ARG A 96 -7.52 -6.98 12.51
CA ARG A 96 -7.66 -7.67 11.21
C ARG A 96 -6.29 -8.20 10.78
N ASP A 97 -6.26 -9.49 10.49
CA ASP A 97 -5.10 -10.18 9.90
C ASP A 97 -5.58 -10.78 8.57
N SER A 98 -5.23 -10.12 7.47
CA SER A 98 -5.58 -10.54 6.10
C SER A 98 -4.41 -11.22 5.40
N GLY A 99 -3.23 -11.21 6.01
CA GLY A 99 -2.03 -11.84 5.47
C GLY A 99 -0.73 -11.20 5.99
N PRO A 100 0.43 -11.65 5.48
CA PRO A 100 1.70 -11.15 5.96
C PRO A 100 1.87 -9.64 5.67
N PRO A 101 2.49 -8.88 6.58
CA PRO A 101 2.63 -7.42 6.45
C PRO A 101 3.27 -6.96 5.13
N GLU A 102 4.25 -7.72 4.62
CA GLU A 102 4.90 -7.40 3.35
C GLU A 102 4.01 -7.57 2.11
N ALA A 103 2.81 -8.14 2.26
CA ALA A 103 1.85 -8.39 1.18
C ALA A 103 0.47 -7.74 1.44
N ARG A 104 0.37 -6.88 2.43
CA ARG A 104 -0.84 -6.12 2.79
C ARG A 104 -0.47 -4.68 3.08
N GLN A 105 -1.47 -3.81 3.08
CA GLN A 105 -1.32 -2.47 3.66
C GLN A 105 -1.65 -2.55 5.14
N ASP A 106 -0.70 -2.15 5.99
CA ASP A 106 -0.84 -2.19 7.44
C ASP A 106 -1.32 -0.84 7.98
N VAL A 107 -2.54 -0.81 8.51
CA VAL A 107 -3.15 0.37 9.13
C VAL A 107 -3.01 0.25 10.64
N VAL A 108 -2.38 1.24 11.27
CA VAL A 108 -2.09 1.25 12.71
C VAL A 108 -2.80 2.39 13.40
N PHE A 109 -3.63 2.05 14.38
CA PHE A 109 -4.26 2.99 15.29
C PHE A 109 -3.40 3.12 16.55
N LEU A 110 -3.17 4.37 16.99
CA LEU A 110 -2.30 4.69 18.12
C LEU A 110 -3.10 5.44 19.18
N ALA A 111 -2.97 4.99 20.44
CA ALA A 111 -3.66 5.61 21.57
C ALA A 111 -2.92 6.85 22.06
N GLU A 112 -3.66 7.95 22.27
CA GLU A 112 -3.15 9.17 22.90
C GLU A 112 -4.15 9.72 23.90
N GLY A 113 -3.69 10.08 25.11
CA GLY A 113 -4.54 10.64 26.14
C GLY A 113 -5.54 9.67 26.77
N TYR A 114 -5.41 8.36 26.52
CA TYR A 114 -6.14 7.32 27.25
C TYR A 114 -5.34 6.90 28.48
N LEU A 115 -6.02 6.73 29.61
CA LEU A 115 -5.39 6.22 30.83
C LEU A 115 -5.11 4.70 30.72
N GLU A 116 -4.27 4.19 31.61
CA GLU A 116 -3.81 2.79 31.61
C GLU A 116 -4.97 1.75 31.64
N ASP A 117 -6.10 2.07 32.23
CA ASP A 117 -7.28 1.20 32.31
C ASP A 117 -8.32 1.46 31.19
N GLU A 118 -8.02 2.32 30.22
CA GLU A 118 -8.93 2.73 29.14
C GLU A 118 -8.68 2.01 27.80
N LEU A 119 -7.90 0.91 27.77
CA LEU A 119 -7.72 0.11 26.55
C LEU A 119 -9.04 -0.22 25.84
N GLN A 120 -10.07 -0.63 26.59
CA GLN A 120 -11.36 -0.99 25.98
C GLN A 120 -12.11 0.22 25.43
N VAL A 121 -11.89 1.42 25.97
CA VAL A 121 -12.42 2.67 25.42
C VAL A 121 -11.73 2.98 24.10
N PHE A 122 -10.41 2.91 24.07
CA PHE A 122 -9.61 3.07 22.85
C PHE A 122 -10.04 2.10 21.75
N LEU A 123 -10.14 0.79 22.06
CA LEU A 123 -10.58 -0.21 21.08
C LEU A 123 -11.99 0.04 20.56
N ALA A 124 -12.90 0.54 21.40
CA ALA A 124 -14.26 0.91 20.96
C ALA A 124 -14.23 2.13 20.01
N ASP A 125 -13.32 3.09 20.23
CA ASP A 125 -13.15 4.21 19.32
C ASP A 125 -12.50 3.77 18.00
N VAL A 126 -11.52 2.84 18.03
CA VAL A 126 -10.98 2.22 16.81
C VAL A 126 -12.08 1.51 16.02
N ASP A 127 -12.93 0.72 16.69
CA ASP A 127 -14.05 0.00 16.04
C ASP A 127 -15.03 0.97 15.34
N ARG A 128 -15.27 2.16 15.90
CA ARG A 128 -16.10 3.19 15.28
C ARG A 128 -15.50 3.69 13.96
N VAL A 129 -14.20 3.97 13.94
CA VAL A 129 -13.50 4.39 12.71
C VAL A 129 -13.49 3.27 11.69
N LEU A 130 -13.21 2.03 12.09
CA LEU A 130 -13.22 0.86 11.21
C LEU A 130 -14.60 0.61 10.61
N ALA A 131 -15.68 0.79 11.39
CA ALA A 131 -17.05 0.69 10.88
C ALA A 131 -17.29 1.72 9.77
N ARG A 132 -16.87 2.98 9.98
CA ARG A 132 -16.98 4.03 8.96
C ARG A 132 -16.13 3.73 7.72
N MET A 133 -14.90 3.25 7.89
CA MET A 133 -14.08 2.79 6.76
C MET A 133 -14.78 1.68 5.97
N GLY A 134 -15.35 0.68 6.66
CA GLY A 134 -16.06 -0.42 6.01
C GLY A 134 -17.33 0.00 5.25
N GLU A 135 -17.96 1.11 5.64
CA GLU A 135 -19.12 1.70 4.95
C GLU A 135 -18.73 2.62 3.79
N MET A 136 -17.49 3.12 3.77
CA MET A 136 -16.99 4.05 2.76
C MET A 136 -16.16 3.33 1.69
N GLU A 137 -16.58 3.50 0.44
CA GLU A 137 -15.77 3.04 -0.68
C GLU A 137 -14.57 3.99 -0.97
N PRO A 138 -13.36 3.45 -1.22
CA PRO A 138 -13.09 2.07 -1.62
C PRO A 138 -12.70 1.13 -0.46
N TYR A 139 -12.56 1.61 0.77
CA TYR A 139 -12.09 0.78 1.89
C TYR A 139 -12.96 -0.47 2.10
N GLY A 140 -14.30 -0.36 2.01
CA GLY A 140 -15.21 -1.49 2.17
C GLY A 140 -14.86 -2.67 1.25
N ARG A 141 -14.63 -2.38 -0.04
CA ARG A 141 -14.25 -3.37 -1.05
C ARG A 141 -12.86 -3.95 -0.81
N TYR A 142 -11.90 -3.12 -0.43
CA TYR A 142 -10.49 -3.51 -0.29
C TYR A 142 -10.09 -3.91 1.14
N LEU A 143 -11.06 -4.16 2.03
CA LEU A 143 -10.77 -4.70 3.37
C LEU A 143 -9.87 -5.96 3.37
N PRO A 144 -9.97 -6.91 2.41
CA PRO A 144 -9.04 -8.04 2.33
C PRO A 144 -7.58 -7.65 2.06
N PHE A 145 -7.34 -6.45 1.57
CA PHE A 145 -6.00 -5.90 1.27
C PHE A 145 -5.34 -5.26 2.49
N LEU A 146 -6.09 -5.10 3.60
CA LEU A 146 -5.64 -4.40 4.79
C LEU A 146 -5.40 -5.35 5.95
N ASN A 147 -4.30 -5.16 6.67
CA ASN A 147 -4.18 -5.53 8.07
C ASN A 147 -4.54 -4.33 8.94
N VAL A 148 -5.02 -4.56 10.15
CA VAL A 148 -5.36 -3.49 11.09
C VAL A 148 -4.82 -3.84 12.46
N HIS A 149 -4.04 -2.94 13.01
CA HIS A 149 -3.44 -3.05 14.33
C HIS A 149 -3.83 -1.85 15.20
N ALA A 150 -4.04 -2.10 16.48
CA ALA A 150 -4.22 -1.07 17.49
C ALA A 150 -3.06 -1.18 18.48
N VAL A 151 -2.32 -0.10 18.67
CA VAL A 151 -1.18 -0.03 19.61
C VAL A 151 -1.56 0.92 20.74
N PHE A 152 -1.67 0.37 21.93
CA PHE A 152 -2.07 1.06 23.13
C PHE A 152 -0.89 1.26 24.05
N ILE A 153 -0.79 2.46 24.59
CA ILE A 153 0.05 2.83 25.73
C ILE A 153 -0.74 3.78 26.62
N GLY A 154 -0.84 3.50 27.90
CA GLY A 154 -1.55 4.36 28.83
C GLY A 154 -0.81 5.68 29.06
N SER A 155 -1.50 6.80 28.95
CA SER A 155 -1.04 8.13 29.31
C SER A 155 -1.13 8.34 30.84
N VAL A 156 -0.28 9.21 31.38
CA VAL A 156 -0.32 9.60 32.80
C VAL A 156 -1.57 10.43 33.11
N GLU A 157 -1.93 11.31 32.19
CA GLU A 157 -3.12 12.16 32.26
C GLU A 157 -3.96 12.00 30.99
N ALA A 158 -5.27 12.22 31.09
CA ALA A 158 -6.19 12.08 29.96
C ALA A 158 -6.25 13.35 29.10
N GLY A 159 -6.58 13.16 27.80
CA GLY A 159 -6.81 14.27 26.87
C GLY A 159 -5.57 14.71 26.13
N ALA A 160 -5.53 15.99 25.77
CA ALA A 160 -4.43 16.63 25.06
C ALA A 160 -4.15 18.03 25.62
N ASP A 161 -3.04 18.63 25.22
CA ASP A 161 -2.72 20.03 25.54
C ASP A 161 -3.66 21.00 24.83
N HIS A 162 -4.14 22.02 25.58
CA HIS A 162 -4.94 23.13 25.06
C HIS A 162 -4.31 24.49 25.41
N PRO A 163 -3.19 24.86 24.79
CA PRO A 163 -2.46 26.10 25.14
C PRO A 163 -3.24 27.36 24.81
N GLU A 164 -4.11 27.32 23.81
CA GLU A 164 -4.91 28.49 23.35
C GLU A 164 -6.29 28.56 24.00
N ALA A 165 -6.66 27.63 24.90
CA ALA A 165 -7.91 27.68 25.61
C ALA A 165 -7.99 28.89 26.54
N ALA A 166 -9.22 29.33 26.88
CA ALA A 166 -9.44 30.45 27.83
C ALA A 166 -8.79 30.17 29.20
N VAL A 167 -8.66 28.89 29.56
CA VAL A 167 -7.82 28.40 30.68
C VAL A 167 -6.89 27.36 30.05
N PRO A 168 -5.63 27.72 29.76
CA PRO A 168 -4.67 26.80 29.18
C PRO A 168 -4.48 25.54 30.05
N THR A 169 -4.48 24.38 29.39
CA THR A 169 -4.16 23.10 30.04
C THR A 169 -2.96 22.47 29.37
N SER A 170 -2.17 21.78 30.18
CA SER A 170 -1.08 20.94 29.70
C SER A 170 -1.12 19.64 30.49
N VAL A 171 -1.10 18.51 29.80
CA VAL A 171 -1.25 17.16 30.33
C VAL A 171 -0.05 16.29 29.93
N ASP A 172 0.29 15.33 30.77
CA ASP A 172 1.38 14.39 30.55
C ASP A 172 0.83 13.15 29.83
N THR A 173 0.97 13.15 28.50
CA THR A 173 0.41 12.12 27.63
C THR A 173 1.49 11.37 26.85
N ALA A 174 1.14 10.21 26.27
CA ALA A 174 2.09 9.30 25.66
C ALA A 174 2.78 9.86 24.40
N LEU A 175 2.04 10.58 23.55
CA LEU A 175 2.53 11.10 22.28
C LEU A 175 2.63 12.64 22.26
N GLY A 176 2.28 13.31 23.39
CA GLY A 176 2.40 14.75 23.56
C GLY A 176 1.60 15.54 22.55
N CYS A 177 0.40 15.12 22.23
CA CYS A 177 -0.46 15.81 21.28
C CYS A 177 -1.01 17.13 21.87
N SER A 178 -1.10 18.16 21.03
CA SER A 178 -1.52 19.49 21.42
C SER A 178 -2.41 20.11 20.37
N TYR A 179 -3.46 20.80 20.82
CA TYR A 179 -4.24 21.73 20.01
C TYR A 179 -3.47 23.05 19.82
N GLY A 180 -3.96 23.90 18.91
CA GLY A 180 -3.40 25.22 18.68
C GLY A 180 -2.06 25.23 17.95
N ALA A 181 -1.66 24.10 17.36
CA ALA A 181 -0.42 24.01 16.62
C ALA A 181 -0.40 25.05 15.47
N PHE A 182 0.73 25.74 15.32
CA PHE A 182 0.94 26.80 14.32
C PHE A 182 -0.04 27.99 14.42
N GLY A 183 -0.69 28.18 15.58
CA GLY A 183 -1.67 29.25 15.80
C GLY A 183 -3.03 28.97 15.15
N ILE A 184 -3.34 27.71 14.88
CA ILE A 184 -4.65 27.23 14.40
C ILE A 184 -5.29 26.44 15.52
N ASP A 185 -6.31 27.00 16.18
CA ASP A 185 -6.88 26.51 17.44
C ASP A 185 -7.25 25.02 17.44
N ARG A 186 -7.72 24.49 16.31
CA ARG A 186 -8.21 23.12 16.18
C ARG A 186 -7.21 22.17 15.54
N LEU A 187 -6.04 22.65 15.17
CA LEU A 187 -5.03 21.77 14.61
C LEU A 187 -4.40 20.95 15.73
N LEU A 188 -4.59 19.64 15.65
CA LEU A 188 -3.92 18.66 16.49
C LEU A 188 -2.57 18.29 15.85
N ASP A 189 -1.51 18.35 16.63
CA ASP A 189 -0.20 17.86 16.24
C ASP A 189 0.48 17.16 17.41
N CYS A 190 1.22 16.09 17.14
CA CYS A 190 1.86 15.24 18.13
C CYS A 190 3.38 15.20 17.95
N ASP A 191 4.10 14.62 18.89
CA ASP A 191 5.52 14.33 18.69
C ASP A 191 5.67 13.21 17.62
N ALA A 192 6.07 13.61 16.42
CA ALA A 192 6.22 12.68 15.31
C ALA A 192 7.21 11.53 15.58
N GLN A 193 8.23 11.74 16.43
CA GLN A 193 9.17 10.68 16.78
C GLN A 193 8.52 9.66 17.72
N ALA A 194 7.74 10.13 18.69
CA ALA A 194 6.98 9.26 19.57
C ALA A 194 5.92 8.45 18.81
N VAL A 195 5.18 9.11 17.89
CA VAL A 195 4.20 8.46 17.02
C VAL A 195 4.83 7.34 16.19
N LEU A 196 5.94 7.61 15.49
CA LEU A 196 6.62 6.60 14.67
C LEU A 196 7.25 5.49 15.51
N ALA A 197 7.77 5.81 16.69
CA ALA A 197 8.32 4.80 17.58
C ALA A 197 7.23 3.85 18.10
N LEU A 198 6.07 4.38 18.48
CA LEU A 198 4.95 3.57 18.95
C LEU A 198 4.34 2.74 17.81
N ALA A 199 4.18 3.30 16.61
CA ALA A 199 3.69 2.59 15.45
C ALA A 199 4.57 1.40 15.07
N GLY A 200 5.89 1.54 15.21
CA GLY A 200 6.87 0.48 14.93
C GLY A 200 6.77 -0.75 15.84
N GLU A 201 5.95 -0.73 16.89
CA GLU A 201 5.66 -1.91 17.72
C GLU A 201 4.63 -2.85 17.06
N ALA A 202 3.88 -2.36 16.05
CA ALA A 202 2.98 -3.18 15.26
C ALA A 202 3.75 -4.08 14.28
N PRO A 203 3.17 -5.20 13.81
CA PRO A 203 3.79 -6.08 12.81
C PRO A 203 4.14 -5.38 11.49
N GLY A 204 3.36 -4.36 11.09
CA GLY A 204 3.58 -3.46 9.97
C GLY A 204 2.92 -2.11 10.25
N ASP A 205 3.37 -1.02 9.61
CA ASP A 205 2.97 0.33 9.96
C ASP A 205 2.97 1.30 8.76
N ASP A 206 2.31 0.93 7.68
CA ASP A 206 2.26 1.72 6.45
C ASP A 206 1.46 3.02 6.62
N VAL A 207 0.29 2.92 7.25
CA VAL A 207 -0.65 4.02 7.48
C VAL A 207 -0.93 4.16 8.96
N ARG A 208 -0.73 5.34 9.52
CA ARG A 208 -0.81 5.60 10.96
C ARG A 208 -1.89 6.61 11.27
N LEU A 209 -2.76 6.28 12.25
CA LEU A 209 -3.80 7.18 12.73
C LEU A 209 -3.77 7.25 14.28
N VAL A 210 -3.50 8.43 14.80
CA VAL A 210 -3.55 8.71 16.24
C VAL A 210 -4.98 9.08 16.63
N LEU A 211 -5.56 8.37 17.61
CA LEU A 211 -6.82 8.75 18.25
C LEU A 211 -6.51 9.45 19.57
N VAL A 212 -6.94 10.71 19.66
CA VAL A 212 -6.72 11.55 20.84
C VAL A 212 -7.99 11.54 21.68
N ASN A 213 -7.90 11.02 22.91
CA ASN A 213 -9.02 10.94 23.87
C ASN A 213 -9.42 12.33 24.36
N ASP A 214 -9.98 13.14 23.48
CA ASP A 214 -10.45 14.49 23.76
C ASP A 214 -11.70 14.80 22.92
N ASP A 215 -12.68 15.46 23.52
CA ASP A 215 -13.95 15.79 22.87
C ASP A 215 -13.88 17.05 22.00
N ALA A 216 -12.82 17.87 22.13
CA ALA A 216 -12.67 19.09 21.36
C ALA A 216 -12.40 18.76 19.89
N TYR A 217 -13.20 19.38 19.00
CA TYR A 217 -13.02 19.15 17.56
C TYR A 217 -11.61 19.50 17.09
N GLY A 218 -10.98 18.56 16.39
CA GLY A 218 -9.65 18.74 15.82
C GLY A 218 -9.16 17.54 15.03
N GLY A 219 -8.20 17.80 14.19
CA GLY A 219 -7.54 16.79 13.39
C GLY A 219 -6.42 17.39 12.57
N SER A 220 -5.63 16.57 11.95
CA SER A 220 -4.69 16.93 10.89
C SER A 220 -4.12 15.68 10.21
N GLY A 221 -3.82 15.77 8.92
CA GLY A 221 -3.17 14.71 8.16
C GLY A 221 -1.82 15.12 7.59
N GLY A 222 -0.90 14.18 7.56
CA GLY A 222 0.41 14.34 6.94
C GLY A 222 0.91 12.99 6.43
N GLN A 223 2.03 12.97 5.72
CA GLN A 223 2.57 11.70 5.20
C GLN A 223 3.20 10.81 6.28
N ASP A 224 3.42 11.32 7.47
CA ASP A 224 3.95 10.58 8.59
C ASP A 224 2.85 9.90 9.42
N TYR A 225 1.75 10.61 9.68
CA TYR A 225 0.56 10.10 10.37
C TYR A 225 -0.64 11.03 10.19
N ALA A 226 -1.83 10.49 10.39
CA ALA A 226 -3.06 11.22 10.64
C ALA A 226 -3.30 11.33 12.14
N VAL A 227 -4.06 12.34 12.58
CA VAL A 227 -4.54 12.45 13.96
C VAL A 227 -5.96 12.98 13.98
N THR A 228 -6.79 12.43 14.86
CA THR A 228 -8.18 12.88 15.07
C THR A 228 -8.52 12.85 16.56
N PHE A 229 -9.45 13.71 16.94
CA PHE A 229 -10.11 13.71 18.24
C PHE A 229 -11.13 12.58 18.37
N THR A 230 -11.71 12.34 19.55
CA THR A 230 -12.70 11.26 19.79
C THR A 230 -14.13 11.74 20.06
N GLY A 231 -14.41 13.03 19.86
CA GLY A 231 -15.75 13.60 19.98
C GLY A 231 -16.69 13.33 18.80
N ALA A 232 -17.69 14.17 18.66
CA ALA A 232 -18.64 14.07 17.55
C ALA A 232 -17.95 14.32 16.20
N LEU A 233 -18.27 13.52 15.16
CA LEU A 233 -17.66 13.52 13.84
C LEU A 233 -16.23 12.89 13.78
N MET A 234 -15.81 12.22 14.84
CA MET A 234 -14.52 11.53 14.86
C MET A 234 -14.31 10.65 13.62
N GLU A 235 -15.31 9.84 13.29
CA GLU A 235 -15.22 8.85 12.20
C GLU A 235 -15.03 9.51 10.84
N GLN A 236 -15.70 10.65 10.62
CA GLN A 236 -15.61 11.41 9.38
C GLN A 236 -14.26 12.12 9.27
N VAL A 237 -13.80 12.75 10.36
CA VAL A 237 -12.49 13.40 10.40
C VAL A 237 -11.38 12.35 10.23
N ALA A 238 -11.47 11.21 10.90
CA ALA A 238 -10.50 10.12 10.76
C ALA A 238 -10.30 9.71 9.29
N VAL A 239 -11.40 9.46 8.57
CA VAL A 239 -11.31 9.05 7.15
C VAL A 239 -10.85 10.20 6.25
N HIS A 240 -11.23 11.45 6.55
CA HIS A 240 -10.73 12.63 5.86
C HIS A 240 -9.20 12.74 6.00
N GLU A 241 -8.68 12.65 7.23
CA GLU A 241 -7.24 12.75 7.50
C GLU A 241 -6.45 11.56 6.92
N LEU A 242 -7.06 10.37 6.85
CA LEU A 242 -6.50 9.23 6.12
C LEU A 242 -6.36 9.54 4.62
N GLY A 243 -7.29 10.27 4.02
CA GLY A 243 -7.16 10.73 2.64
C GLY A 243 -5.89 11.55 2.38
N HIS A 244 -5.48 12.39 3.35
CA HIS A 244 -4.22 13.12 3.27
C HIS A 244 -3.00 12.21 3.46
N THR A 245 -3.07 11.29 4.41
CA THR A 245 -1.94 10.49 4.86
C THR A 245 -1.65 9.33 3.92
N ASP A 246 -2.68 8.58 3.54
CA ASP A 246 -2.57 7.39 2.70
C ASP A 246 -2.54 7.75 1.20
N ALA A 247 -3.55 8.48 0.74
CA ALA A 247 -3.75 8.76 -0.68
C ALA A 247 -3.18 10.10 -1.15
N PHE A 248 -2.53 10.85 -0.27
CA PHE A 248 -1.94 12.14 -0.59
C PHE A 248 -2.92 13.12 -1.25
N LEU A 249 -4.17 13.13 -0.77
CA LEU A 249 -5.20 14.05 -1.23
C LEU A 249 -5.02 15.44 -0.62
N ALA A 250 -5.53 16.44 -1.28
CA ALA A 250 -5.60 17.81 -0.79
C ALA A 250 -7.02 18.12 -0.28
N ASP A 251 -7.13 19.13 0.60
CA ASP A 251 -8.42 19.73 0.93
C ASP A 251 -9.06 20.33 -0.31
N GLU A 252 -10.31 19.95 -0.59
CA GLU A 252 -11.10 20.51 -1.68
C GLU A 252 -11.85 21.79 -1.29
N TYR A 253 -11.60 22.33 -0.09
CA TYR A 253 -12.01 23.66 0.35
C TYR A 253 -10.79 24.60 0.39
N THR A 254 -11.00 25.87 0.72
CA THR A 254 -9.95 26.89 0.68
C THR A 254 -9.89 27.70 1.96
N SER A 255 -8.67 28.01 2.40
CA SER A 255 -8.40 28.95 3.50
C SER A 255 -8.64 30.42 3.13
N GLY A 256 -9.10 30.70 1.90
CA GLY A 256 -9.27 32.09 1.43
C GLY A 256 -7.99 32.76 0.91
N ALA A 257 -6.84 32.08 0.98
CA ALA A 257 -5.57 32.61 0.47
C ALA A 257 -5.34 32.19 -0.99
N SER A 258 -4.60 33.03 -1.73
CA SER A 258 -4.10 32.66 -3.05
C SER A 258 -2.77 31.90 -2.94
N TRP A 259 -2.47 31.10 -3.94
CA TRP A 259 -1.27 30.27 -3.96
C TRP A 259 0.04 31.10 -3.86
N PRO A 260 0.90 30.81 -2.86
CA PRO A 260 2.12 31.58 -2.64
C PRO A 260 3.30 31.15 -3.54
N GLY A 261 3.13 30.11 -4.35
CA GLY A 261 4.19 29.52 -5.19
C GLY A 261 4.89 28.32 -4.53
N GLY A 262 5.23 27.34 -5.35
CA GLY A 262 5.82 26.08 -4.90
C GLY A 262 4.79 25.13 -4.26
N GLY A 263 5.16 23.90 -4.01
CA GLY A 263 4.30 22.90 -3.36
C GLY A 263 4.12 21.65 -4.20
N PRO A 264 3.57 20.58 -3.59
CA PRO A 264 3.31 19.33 -4.30
C PRO A 264 2.17 19.48 -5.29
N THR A 265 2.06 18.50 -6.17
CA THR A 265 0.91 18.26 -7.03
C THR A 265 0.03 17.21 -6.35
N TYR A 266 -1.27 17.43 -6.35
CA TYR A 266 -2.26 16.51 -5.79
C TYR A 266 -3.13 15.95 -6.91
N ALA A 267 -3.63 14.72 -6.72
CA ALA A 267 -4.52 14.11 -7.70
C ALA A 267 -5.85 14.85 -7.83
N ASN A 268 -6.38 15.37 -6.71
CA ASN A 268 -7.67 16.05 -6.61
C ASN A 268 -7.58 17.59 -6.59
N CYS A 269 -6.39 18.16 -6.78
CA CYS A 269 -6.19 19.62 -6.72
C CYS A 269 -5.27 20.06 -7.84
N SER A 270 -5.70 20.98 -8.70
CA SER A 270 -4.93 21.48 -9.83
C SER A 270 -4.87 22.99 -9.89
N ARG A 271 -3.71 23.49 -10.28
CA ARG A 271 -3.51 24.92 -10.58
C ARG A 271 -4.16 25.37 -11.89
N PHE A 272 -4.41 24.42 -12.78
CA PHE A 272 -4.93 24.71 -14.12
C PHE A 272 -6.30 24.07 -14.31
N SER A 273 -7.21 24.79 -14.99
CA SER A 273 -8.56 24.31 -15.26
C SER A 273 -8.66 23.35 -16.48
N ASN A 274 -7.56 23.12 -17.17
CA ASN A 274 -7.49 22.34 -18.41
C ASN A 274 -6.30 21.37 -18.45
N GLU A 275 -5.59 21.21 -17.35
CA GLU A 275 -4.44 20.31 -17.19
C GLU A 275 -4.50 19.70 -15.77
N GLN A 276 -5.65 19.15 -15.40
CA GLN A 276 -5.85 18.51 -14.10
C GLN A 276 -5.61 17.01 -14.15
N GLY A 277 -5.25 16.43 -13.02
CA GLY A 277 -4.99 14.99 -12.86
C GLY A 277 -6.21 14.10 -13.15
N TRP A 278 -7.42 14.68 -13.19
CA TRP A 278 -8.68 13.97 -13.43
C TRP A 278 -9.30 14.24 -14.81
N GLN A 279 -8.48 14.61 -15.82
CA GLN A 279 -8.98 14.90 -17.16
C GLN A 279 -9.69 13.67 -17.79
N GLU A 280 -9.21 12.47 -17.54
CA GLU A 280 -9.81 11.23 -18.04
C GLU A 280 -11.24 11.02 -17.51
N TRP A 281 -11.52 11.41 -16.27
CA TRP A 281 -12.88 11.42 -15.71
C TRP A 281 -13.79 12.45 -16.36
N ILE A 282 -13.26 13.61 -16.77
CA ILE A 282 -14.00 14.62 -17.53
C ILE A 282 -14.29 14.11 -18.93
N ASP A 283 -13.31 13.53 -19.60
CA ASP A 283 -13.43 12.99 -20.95
C ASP A 283 -14.39 11.79 -21.03
N ALA A 284 -14.51 11.03 -19.92
CA ALA A 284 -15.49 9.97 -19.73
C ALA A 284 -16.91 10.48 -19.41
N ASP A 285 -17.13 11.79 -19.37
CA ASP A 285 -18.42 12.45 -19.02
C ASP A 285 -18.96 11.98 -17.66
N SER A 286 -18.07 11.80 -16.68
CA SER A 286 -18.42 11.32 -15.35
C SER A 286 -19.34 12.30 -14.62
N PRO A 287 -20.49 11.87 -14.09
CA PRO A 287 -21.47 12.76 -13.49
C PRO A 287 -20.90 13.57 -12.33
N GLY A 288 -21.04 14.90 -12.39
CA GLY A 288 -20.60 15.81 -11.31
C GLY A 288 -19.12 16.14 -11.30
N VAL A 289 -18.31 15.53 -12.18
CA VAL A 289 -16.90 15.86 -12.35
C VAL A 289 -16.72 17.03 -13.29
N GLY A 290 -15.80 17.93 -12.93
CA GLY A 290 -15.51 19.13 -13.72
C GLY A 290 -14.30 19.88 -13.17
N SER A 291 -14.24 21.19 -13.41
CA SER A 291 -13.23 22.08 -12.84
C SER A 291 -13.91 23.15 -12.02
N PHE A 292 -13.86 23.04 -10.71
CA PHE A 292 -14.49 23.99 -9.78
C PHE A 292 -13.40 24.73 -9.00
N THR A 293 -13.51 26.03 -8.88
CA THR A 293 -12.53 26.87 -8.18
C THR A 293 -12.57 26.63 -6.66
N GLY A 294 -11.40 26.78 -6.01
CA GLY A 294 -11.24 26.63 -4.58
C GLY A 294 -10.82 25.20 -4.21
N CYS A 295 -9.51 24.96 -4.15
CA CYS A 295 -8.88 23.74 -3.66
C CYS A 295 -7.57 24.14 -2.99
N LEU A 296 -7.45 24.06 -1.67
CA LEU A 296 -6.39 24.64 -0.86
C LEU A 296 -6.28 26.17 -1.01
N TRP A 297 -6.26 26.65 -2.23
CA TRP A 297 -6.10 28.04 -2.64
C TRP A 297 -7.31 28.49 -3.44
N THR A 298 -7.65 29.76 -3.37
CA THR A 298 -8.80 30.34 -4.08
C THR A 298 -8.70 30.28 -5.60
N ASP A 299 -7.48 30.20 -6.12
CA ASP A 299 -7.16 30.20 -7.56
C ASP A 299 -6.84 28.79 -8.11
N TRP A 300 -6.98 27.75 -7.30
CA TRP A 300 -6.84 26.36 -7.73
C TRP A 300 -8.21 25.71 -7.97
N TYR A 301 -8.19 24.50 -8.57
CA TYR A 301 -9.38 23.80 -9.02
C TYR A 301 -9.48 22.44 -8.35
N ARG A 302 -10.73 22.01 -8.09
CA ARG A 302 -11.11 20.70 -7.54
C ARG A 302 -12.03 19.96 -8.50
N PRO A 303 -12.17 18.60 -8.41
CA PRO A 303 -12.92 17.80 -9.36
C PRO A 303 -14.43 17.90 -9.20
N THR A 304 -14.94 18.16 -7.99
CA THR A 304 -16.38 18.23 -7.70
C THR A 304 -16.73 19.55 -7.03
N ARG A 305 -18.03 19.90 -7.03
CA ARG A 305 -18.48 21.13 -6.37
C ARG A 305 -18.51 20.98 -4.85
N ASP A 306 -19.31 20.04 -4.32
CA ASP A 306 -19.53 19.84 -2.89
C ASP A 306 -19.81 18.36 -2.55
N ALA A 307 -19.27 17.42 -3.35
CA ALA A 307 -19.61 15.99 -3.26
C ALA A 307 -18.37 15.12 -2.95
N CYS A 308 -17.56 15.57 -2.01
CA CYS A 308 -16.36 14.84 -1.59
C CYS A 308 -16.09 15.08 -0.10
N ILE A 309 -15.70 14.04 0.63
CA ILE A 309 -15.30 14.17 2.04
C ILE A 309 -14.13 15.13 2.22
N MET A 310 -13.27 15.26 1.21
CA MET A 310 -12.17 16.24 1.22
C MET A 310 -12.64 17.70 1.15
N ASN A 311 -13.97 17.93 1.08
CA ASN A 311 -14.61 19.26 1.13
C ASN A 311 -15.72 19.34 2.17
N VAL A 312 -16.50 18.28 2.32
CA VAL A 312 -17.67 18.21 3.22
C VAL A 312 -17.66 16.86 3.93
N LEU A 313 -17.48 16.87 5.25
CA LEU A 313 -17.28 15.66 6.06
C LEU A 313 -18.39 14.61 5.96
N GLU A 314 -19.63 15.03 5.67
CA GLU A 314 -20.79 14.12 5.51
C GLU A 314 -20.83 13.43 4.14
N ALA A 315 -19.96 13.79 3.21
CA ALA A 315 -19.86 13.15 1.90
C ALA A 315 -18.95 11.90 1.95
N ASP A 316 -19.01 11.09 0.89
CA ASP A 316 -18.03 10.04 0.61
C ASP A 316 -16.90 10.60 -0.27
N TYR A 317 -15.86 9.81 -0.55
CA TYR A 317 -14.87 10.19 -1.56
C TYR A 317 -15.53 10.35 -2.94
N CYS A 318 -15.25 11.46 -3.63
CA CYS A 318 -15.62 11.57 -5.04
C CYS A 318 -14.84 10.56 -5.90
N VAL A 319 -15.24 10.39 -7.15
CA VAL A 319 -14.63 9.39 -8.04
C VAL A 319 -13.12 9.58 -8.20
N VAL A 320 -12.62 10.81 -8.23
CA VAL A 320 -11.19 11.13 -8.36
C VAL A 320 -10.43 10.77 -7.07
N CYS A 321 -10.96 11.14 -5.91
CA CYS A 321 -10.35 10.82 -4.63
C CYS A 321 -10.40 9.31 -4.35
N ARG A 322 -11.51 8.64 -4.69
CA ARG A 322 -11.65 7.20 -4.58
C ARG A 322 -10.65 6.44 -5.45
N GLU A 323 -10.47 6.86 -6.72
CA GLU A 323 -9.41 6.31 -7.58
C GLU A 323 -8.04 6.38 -6.91
N GLN A 324 -7.71 7.54 -6.33
CA GLN A 324 -6.41 7.72 -5.69
C GLN A 324 -6.25 6.84 -4.45
N VAL A 325 -7.31 6.63 -3.66
CA VAL A 325 -7.27 5.70 -2.51
C VAL A 325 -7.10 4.25 -2.98
N VAL A 326 -7.76 3.81 -4.07
CA VAL A 326 -7.53 2.49 -4.67
C VAL A 326 -6.07 2.31 -5.07
N LEU A 327 -5.50 3.30 -5.77
CA LEU A 327 -4.10 3.24 -6.20
C LEU A 327 -3.14 3.27 -5.00
N ALA A 328 -3.46 4.00 -3.93
CA ALA A 328 -2.67 4.01 -2.70
C ALA A 328 -2.67 2.62 -2.06
N ILE A 329 -3.81 1.98 -1.85
CA ILE A 329 -3.91 0.62 -1.33
C ILE A 329 -3.07 -0.34 -2.20
N HIS A 330 -3.28 -0.35 -3.50
CA HIS A 330 -2.54 -1.23 -4.42
C HIS A 330 -1.02 -0.95 -4.44
N SER A 331 -0.58 0.26 -4.09
CA SER A 331 0.85 0.57 -4.03
C SER A 331 1.60 -0.17 -2.92
N HIS A 332 0.89 -0.64 -1.89
CA HIS A 332 1.41 -1.47 -0.80
C HIS A 332 1.32 -2.97 -1.10
N ILE A 333 0.59 -3.37 -2.14
CA ILE A 333 0.41 -4.77 -2.52
C ILE A 333 1.46 -5.13 -3.60
N PRO A 334 2.45 -5.96 -3.29
CA PRO A 334 3.48 -6.32 -4.26
C PRO A 334 2.95 -7.26 -5.35
N ASP A 335 2.05 -8.18 -4.98
CA ASP A 335 1.54 -9.22 -5.84
C ASP A 335 0.05 -9.45 -5.57
N LEU A 336 -0.78 -9.50 -6.62
CA LEU A 336 -2.18 -9.93 -6.56
C LEU A 336 -2.29 -11.46 -6.59
N ILE A 337 -1.25 -12.14 -7.05
CA ILE A 337 -1.13 -13.60 -7.06
C ILE A 337 -0.40 -14.02 -5.80
N LEU A 338 -1.13 -14.64 -4.86
CA LEU A 338 -0.59 -15.10 -3.58
C LEU A 338 0.24 -16.37 -3.74
N SER A 339 -0.22 -17.26 -4.61
CA SER A 339 0.49 -18.50 -4.94
C SER A 339 0.10 -19.03 -6.32
N ARG A 340 0.92 -19.93 -6.86
CA ARG A 340 0.63 -20.64 -8.11
C ARG A 340 0.80 -22.16 -7.92
N SER A 341 0.08 -22.95 -8.69
CA SER A 341 0.24 -24.40 -8.69
C SER A 341 0.24 -24.95 -10.13
N PRO A 342 1.23 -25.77 -10.50
CA PRO A 342 2.42 -26.14 -9.72
C PRO A 342 3.34 -24.94 -9.41
N ASP A 343 3.90 -24.91 -8.21
CA ASP A 343 4.88 -23.88 -7.80
C ASP A 343 6.30 -24.36 -8.19
N THR A 344 6.63 -24.20 -9.45
CA THR A 344 7.92 -24.59 -10.00
C THR A 344 8.34 -23.65 -11.14
N ASP A 345 9.63 -23.41 -11.26
CA ASP A 345 10.25 -22.75 -12.41
C ASP A 345 10.78 -23.76 -13.43
N ASP A 346 10.67 -25.06 -13.15
CA ASP A 346 11.00 -26.12 -14.08
C ASP A 346 9.86 -26.37 -15.08
N TYR A 347 10.19 -27.04 -16.19
CA TYR A 347 9.20 -27.44 -17.15
C TYR A 347 8.25 -28.51 -16.57
N ILE A 348 6.95 -28.25 -16.66
CA ILE A 348 5.89 -29.17 -16.29
C ILE A 348 5.71 -30.13 -17.46
N PRO A 349 6.00 -31.45 -17.30
CA PRO A 349 5.85 -32.39 -18.37
C PRO A 349 4.37 -32.65 -18.66
N LEU A 350 3.96 -32.50 -19.91
CA LEU A 350 2.61 -32.80 -20.40
C LEU A 350 2.68 -33.92 -21.44
N THR A 351 1.95 -34.98 -21.21
CA THR A 351 1.78 -36.10 -22.17
C THR A 351 0.31 -36.20 -22.55
N ALA A 352 0.01 -36.92 -23.62
CA ALA A 352 -1.38 -37.11 -24.07
C ALA A 352 -2.32 -37.78 -23.02
N LEU A 353 -1.75 -38.34 -21.95
CA LEU A 353 -2.48 -38.94 -20.83
C LEU A 353 -2.39 -38.13 -19.52
N SER A 354 -1.74 -36.96 -19.56
CA SER A 354 -1.56 -36.15 -18.36
C SER A 354 -2.79 -35.29 -18.13
N GLU A 355 -3.29 -35.31 -16.90
CA GLU A 355 -4.27 -34.32 -16.39
C GLU A 355 -3.50 -33.30 -15.57
N VAL A 356 -3.12 -32.18 -16.19
CA VAL A 356 -2.43 -31.10 -15.51
C VAL A 356 -3.34 -29.89 -15.45
N THR A 357 -3.56 -29.37 -14.24
CA THR A 357 -4.27 -28.13 -14.01
C THR A 357 -3.30 -27.09 -13.48
N LEU A 358 -3.20 -25.97 -14.16
CA LEU A 358 -2.52 -24.77 -13.66
C LEU A 358 -3.53 -23.96 -12.84
N SER A 359 -3.08 -23.39 -11.73
CA SER A 359 -3.92 -22.50 -10.92
C SER A 359 -3.13 -21.39 -10.27
N VAL A 360 -3.83 -20.30 -9.95
CA VAL A 360 -3.34 -19.17 -9.16
C VAL A 360 -4.29 -18.90 -8.00
N GLU A 361 -3.75 -18.62 -6.83
CA GLU A 361 -4.50 -18.12 -5.68
C GLU A 361 -4.38 -16.62 -5.66
N LEU A 362 -5.49 -15.92 -5.50
CA LEU A 362 -5.59 -14.47 -5.70
C LEU A 362 -5.91 -13.74 -4.41
N LEU A 363 -5.36 -12.53 -4.27
CA LEU A 363 -5.83 -11.54 -3.32
C LEU A 363 -6.99 -10.78 -3.95
N GLU A 364 -8.20 -11.15 -3.60
CA GLU A 364 -9.42 -10.60 -4.22
C GLU A 364 -10.07 -9.50 -3.37
N PRO A 365 -10.64 -8.45 -4.02
CA PRO A 365 -11.60 -7.56 -3.38
C PRO A 365 -12.82 -8.31 -2.83
N ALA A 366 -13.55 -7.71 -1.87
CA ALA A 366 -14.60 -8.42 -1.13
C ALA A 366 -15.78 -8.92 -1.98
N ASP A 367 -16.15 -8.22 -3.03
CA ASP A 367 -17.40 -8.40 -3.78
C ASP A 367 -17.23 -8.47 -5.31
N GLU A 368 -16.02 -8.35 -5.83
CA GLU A 368 -15.76 -8.44 -7.26
C GLU A 368 -14.48 -9.24 -7.53
N PRO A 369 -14.59 -10.43 -8.15
CA PRO A 369 -13.42 -11.25 -8.44
C PRO A 369 -12.52 -10.59 -9.48
N LEU A 370 -11.21 -10.77 -9.31
CA LEU A 370 -10.21 -10.31 -10.27
C LEU A 370 -10.41 -10.97 -11.63
N HIS A 371 -10.09 -10.25 -12.69
CA HIS A 371 -10.09 -10.79 -14.03
C HIS A 371 -8.78 -11.55 -14.28
N VAL A 372 -8.87 -12.81 -14.71
CA VAL A 372 -7.72 -13.63 -15.08
C VAL A 372 -7.80 -13.96 -16.57
N ALA A 373 -6.68 -13.78 -17.27
CA ALA A 373 -6.52 -14.22 -18.66
C ALA A 373 -5.33 -15.19 -18.75
N TRP A 374 -5.61 -16.42 -19.12
CA TRP A 374 -4.60 -17.43 -19.41
C TRP A 374 -4.16 -17.30 -20.86
N ARG A 375 -2.87 -17.03 -21.07
CA ARG A 375 -2.31 -16.71 -22.37
C ARG A 375 -1.20 -17.67 -22.75
N TRP A 376 -1.26 -18.13 -23.99
CA TRP A 376 -0.16 -18.83 -24.63
C TRP A 376 0.79 -17.82 -25.26
N VAL A 377 1.97 -17.64 -24.67
CA VAL A 377 2.87 -16.53 -24.98
C VAL A 377 3.37 -16.57 -26.40
N GLU A 378 3.84 -17.74 -26.88
CA GLU A 378 4.44 -17.92 -28.20
C GLU A 378 3.44 -17.73 -29.35
N ARG A 379 2.14 -17.92 -29.10
CA ARG A 379 1.08 -17.78 -30.09
C ARG A 379 0.30 -16.47 -29.96
N ASP A 380 0.53 -15.73 -28.90
CA ASP A 380 -0.26 -14.54 -28.55
C ASP A 380 -1.78 -14.85 -28.48
N GLU A 381 -2.12 -16.01 -27.91
CA GLU A 381 -3.47 -16.55 -27.87
C GLU A 381 -4.01 -16.62 -26.45
N ILE A 382 -5.26 -16.20 -26.25
CA ILE A 382 -5.97 -16.34 -24.99
C ILE A 382 -6.63 -17.73 -24.97
N LEU A 383 -6.27 -18.55 -23.98
CA LEU A 383 -6.78 -19.91 -23.80
C LEU A 383 -8.08 -19.91 -22.99
N ALA A 384 -8.15 -19.08 -21.96
CA ALA A 384 -9.32 -18.85 -21.14
C ALA A 384 -9.23 -17.47 -20.51
N GLU A 385 -10.35 -16.78 -20.30
CA GLU A 385 -10.38 -15.52 -19.59
C GLU A 385 -11.73 -15.27 -18.91
N GLY A 386 -11.73 -14.49 -17.87
CA GLY A 386 -12.93 -14.01 -17.18
C GLY A 386 -12.70 -13.75 -15.69
N PRO A 387 -13.70 -13.16 -15.01
CA PRO A 387 -13.66 -13.01 -13.57
C PRO A 387 -13.61 -14.38 -12.88
N GLY A 388 -12.66 -14.57 -11.94
CA GLY A 388 -12.49 -15.79 -11.19
C GLY A 388 -12.13 -17.04 -12.01
N VAL A 389 -11.55 -16.87 -13.21
CA VAL A 389 -10.99 -17.98 -14.02
C VAL A 389 -9.58 -18.28 -13.53
N ASP A 390 -9.46 -18.70 -12.29
CA ASP A 390 -8.20 -18.93 -11.56
C ASP A 390 -7.51 -20.25 -11.87
N THR A 391 -8.13 -21.09 -12.73
CA THR A 391 -7.63 -22.41 -13.13
C THR A 391 -7.67 -22.62 -14.64
N LEU A 392 -6.69 -23.38 -15.15
CA LEU A 392 -6.61 -23.81 -16.55
C LEU A 392 -6.26 -25.30 -16.63
N ALA A 393 -7.16 -26.11 -17.21
CA ALA A 393 -6.90 -27.51 -17.49
C ALA A 393 -6.19 -27.66 -18.84
N LEU A 394 -4.96 -28.17 -18.84
CA LEU A 394 -4.14 -28.31 -20.06
C LEU A 394 -4.57 -29.47 -20.98
N GLU A 395 -5.19 -30.51 -20.43
CA GLU A 395 -5.69 -31.64 -21.22
C GLU A 395 -6.72 -31.28 -22.30
N ALA A 396 -7.41 -30.16 -22.09
CA ALA A 396 -8.38 -29.62 -23.04
C ALA A 396 -7.74 -28.82 -24.20
N LEU A 397 -6.43 -28.66 -24.18
CA LEU A 397 -5.69 -27.88 -25.16
C LEU A 397 -5.00 -28.79 -26.17
N ASP A 398 -5.19 -28.52 -27.47
CA ASP A 398 -4.50 -29.19 -28.56
C ASP A 398 -3.09 -28.57 -28.72
N LEU A 399 -2.19 -28.93 -27.81
CA LEU A 399 -0.82 -28.41 -27.76
C LEU A 399 0.08 -29.25 -28.68
N GLU A 400 0.84 -28.59 -29.54
CA GLU A 400 1.89 -29.26 -30.33
C GLU A 400 3.09 -29.65 -29.43
N PRO A 401 3.82 -30.75 -29.75
CA PRO A 401 5.01 -31.12 -29.02
C PRO A 401 6.06 -29.98 -28.95
N GLY A 402 6.65 -29.79 -27.78
CA GLY A 402 7.69 -28.79 -27.55
C GLY A 402 7.52 -28.01 -26.24
N PRO A 403 8.46 -27.12 -25.95
CA PRO A 403 8.40 -26.25 -24.79
C PRO A 403 7.51 -25.04 -25.06
N TRP A 404 6.61 -24.73 -24.11
CA TRP A 404 5.66 -23.64 -24.19
C TRP A 404 5.62 -22.81 -22.89
N THR A 405 5.27 -21.54 -23.03
CA THR A 405 5.07 -20.64 -21.91
C THR A 405 3.60 -20.25 -21.82
N ILE A 406 3.01 -20.50 -20.65
CA ILE A 406 1.64 -20.06 -20.32
C ILE A 406 1.72 -19.03 -19.22
N GLU A 407 1.08 -17.88 -19.42
CA GLU A 407 0.94 -16.82 -18.41
C GLU A 407 -0.49 -16.74 -17.91
N ALA A 408 -0.67 -16.69 -16.58
CA ALA A 408 -1.87 -16.14 -15.97
C ALA A 408 -1.66 -14.64 -15.76
N GLN A 409 -2.41 -13.81 -16.50
CA GLN A 409 -2.42 -12.37 -16.35
C GLN A 409 -3.62 -12.00 -15.50
N VAL A 410 -3.37 -11.34 -14.36
CA VAL A 410 -4.38 -10.97 -13.38
C VAL A 410 -4.54 -9.46 -13.38
N GLU A 411 -5.78 -8.98 -13.34
CA GLU A 411 -6.09 -7.56 -13.39
C GLU A 411 -7.30 -7.24 -12.50
N ASP A 412 -7.17 -6.26 -11.63
CA ASP A 412 -8.32 -5.63 -10.99
C ASP A 412 -8.96 -4.63 -11.99
N ARG A 413 -10.06 -5.04 -12.59
CA ARG A 413 -10.82 -4.24 -13.57
C ARG A 413 -11.88 -3.35 -12.93
N THR A 414 -11.61 -2.87 -11.72
CA THR A 414 -12.53 -1.97 -11.06
C THR A 414 -12.85 -0.74 -11.93
N ALA A 415 -14.12 -0.40 -12.02
CA ALA A 415 -14.56 0.83 -12.70
C ALA A 415 -14.19 2.12 -11.94
N TRP A 416 -13.54 2.00 -10.80
CA TRP A 416 -13.13 3.13 -9.97
C TRP A 416 -11.77 3.71 -10.34
N VAL A 417 -11.03 3.05 -11.23
CA VAL A 417 -9.73 3.50 -11.74
C VAL A 417 -9.81 3.64 -13.25
N VAL A 418 -9.59 4.85 -13.74
CA VAL A 418 -9.52 5.12 -15.19
C VAL A 418 -8.08 5.28 -15.66
N SER A 419 -7.15 5.53 -14.73
CA SER A 419 -5.75 5.74 -15.06
C SER A 419 -4.84 5.03 -14.05
N ASP A 420 -4.15 3.99 -14.51
CA ASP A 420 -3.10 3.29 -13.75
C ASP A 420 -1.75 3.32 -14.49
N PRO A 421 -1.04 4.46 -14.49
CA PRO A 421 0.21 4.59 -15.23
C PRO A 421 1.35 3.72 -14.67
N PHE A 422 1.19 3.20 -13.47
CA PHE A 422 2.18 2.36 -12.81
C PHE A 422 1.86 0.87 -12.87
N ARG A 423 0.69 0.51 -13.44
CA ARG A 423 0.19 -0.87 -13.53
C ARG A 423 0.13 -1.55 -12.17
N LEU A 424 -0.39 -0.84 -11.19
CA LEU A 424 -0.55 -1.33 -9.82
C LEU A 424 -1.64 -2.39 -9.70
N LEU A 425 -2.62 -2.35 -10.61
CA LEU A 425 -3.77 -3.22 -10.64
C LEU A 425 -3.53 -4.51 -11.44
N GLU A 426 -2.30 -4.77 -11.87
CA GLU A 426 -1.97 -5.93 -12.71
C GLU A 426 -0.87 -6.78 -12.08
N ASP A 427 -1.00 -8.10 -12.26
CA ASP A 427 0.02 -9.07 -11.88
C ASP A 427 0.07 -10.24 -12.88
N ARG A 428 1.12 -11.08 -12.80
CA ARG A 428 1.25 -12.25 -13.68
C ARG A 428 2.02 -13.40 -13.05
N ALA A 429 1.59 -14.62 -13.34
CA ALA A 429 2.34 -15.83 -13.08
C ALA A 429 2.69 -16.55 -14.38
N THR A 430 3.90 -17.07 -14.47
CA THR A 430 4.40 -17.78 -15.66
C THR A 430 4.60 -19.25 -15.33
N PHE A 431 4.16 -20.12 -16.25
CA PHE A 431 4.31 -21.56 -16.20
C PHE A 431 5.03 -22.04 -17.46
N PHE A 432 6.03 -22.89 -17.30
CA PHE A 432 6.74 -23.55 -18.40
C PHE A 432 6.20 -24.97 -18.57
N VAL A 433 5.76 -25.33 -19.77
CA VAL A 433 5.17 -26.63 -20.08
C VAL A 433 5.97 -27.28 -21.20
N ASP A 434 6.35 -28.55 -21.04
CA ASP A 434 6.99 -29.33 -22.07
C ASP A 434 6.09 -30.46 -22.53
N VAL A 435 5.57 -30.33 -23.74
CA VAL A 435 4.69 -31.31 -24.36
C VAL A 435 5.54 -32.35 -25.06
N SER A 436 5.56 -33.57 -24.55
CA SER A 436 6.27 -34.68 -25.19
C SER A 436 5.41 -35.32 -26.27
N ASP A 437 6.04 -35.56 -27.43
CA ASP A 437 5.43 -36.33 -28.49
C ASP A 437 5.25 -37.80 -28.00
N THR A 438 4.01 -38.23 -27.82
CA THR A 438 3.70 -39.64 -27.58
C THR A 438 3.64 -40.38 -28.92
N GLY A 439 4.59 -40.11 -29.79
CA GLY A 439 4.78 -40.96 -30.98
C GLY A 439 4.98 -42.40 -30.55
N GLY A 440 4.07 -43.25 -30.91
CA GLY A 440 4.14 -44.65 -30.57
C GLY A 440 5.48 -45.22 -30.94
N ASP A 441 6.14 -45.83 -29.98
CA ASP A 441 7.13 -46.84 -30.25
C ASP A 441 6.38 -48.00 -30.92
N ASP A 442 6.22 -47.91 -32.23
CA ASP A 442 6.06 -49.08 -33.07
C ASP A 442 7.38 -49.84 -33.03
N ASP A 443 7.62 -50.52 -31.91
CA ASP A 443 8.59 -51.61 -31.85
C ASP A 443 8.09 -52.75 -32.71
N ASP A 444 8.30 -52.62 -34.00
CA ASP A 444 8.27 -53.74 -34.94
C ASP A 444 9.71 -53.99 -35.40
N ASP A 445 10.55 -54.49 -34.48
CA ASP A 445 11.81 -55.15 -34.85
C ASP A 445 11.74 -56.67 -34.56
N SER A 446 11.21 -57.35 -35.55
CA SER A 446 11.43 -58.78 -35.74
C SER A 446 12.52 -58.96 -36.78
N GLY A 447 13.74 -59.20 -36.35
CA GLY A 447 14.85 -59.51 -37.29
C GLY A 447 16.07 -60.03 -36.56
N ASP A 448 16.13 -61.38 -36.42
CA ASP A 448 17.34 -62.14 -36.15
C ASP A 448 18.54 -61.67 -36.99
N ASP A 449 19.77 -61.58 -36.47
CA ASP A 449 20.85 -62.53 -36.79
C ASP A 449 22.20 -62.17 -36.17
N ASP A 450 22.80 -63.15 -35.60
CA ASP A 450 24.16 -63.53 -35.31
C ASP A 450 25.36 -62.60 -35.63
N GLY A 451 26.27 -62.54 -34.67
CA GLY A 451 27.68 -62.74 -35.02
C GLY A 451 28.68 -61.69 -34.46
N ASP A 452 29.44 -62.21 -33.47
CA ASP A 452 30.86 -61.99 -33.23
C ASP A 452 31.52 -60.61 -33.05
N GLY A 453 31.95 -60.39 -31.83
CA GLY A 453 33.42 -60.35 -31.60
C GLY A 453 34.15 -58.98 -31.47
N CYS A 454 34.76 -58.82 -30.31
CA CYS A 454 36.03 -58.12 -30.03
C CYS A 454 36.03 -56.58 -29.85
N ALA A 455 36.12 -56.18 -28.59
CA ALA A 455 37.30 -55.66 -27.87
C ALA A 455 37.97 -54.32 -28.32
N CYS A 456 38.09 -53.44 -27.35
CA CYS A 456 39.14 -52.39 -27.12
C CYS A 456 39.21 -51.24 -28.11
N GLU A 457 39.19 -50.01 -27.69
CA GLU A 457 40.16 -49.27 -26.88
C GLU A 457 39.69 -47.80 -26.67
N GLN A 458 40.17 -47.23 -25.61
CA GLN A 458 40.08 -45.81 -25.23
C GLN A 458 40.67 -44.90 -26.31
N GLU A 459 40.11 -43.70 -26.42
CA GLU A 459 40.74 -42.39 -26.18
C GLU A 459 39.83 -41.25 -26.66
N GLY A 460 39.57 -40.31 -25.78
CA GLY A 460 40.14 -38.98 -25.84
C GLY A 460 39.26 -37.91 -26.45
N GLY A 461 38.63 -37.12 -25.59
CA GLY A 461 38.63 -35.68 -25.78
C GLY A 461 37.58 -35.04 -26.68
N SER A 462 36.63 -34.40 -26.16
CA SER A 462 36.52 -32.93 -26.29
C SER A 462 35.20 -32.46 -25.68
N ALA A 463 35.29 -31.72 -24.60
CA ALA A 463 34.18 -31.02 -23.99
C ALA A 463 33.68 -29.93 -24.96
N ALA A 464 32.47 -30.08 -25.45
CA ALA A 464 31.71 -28.96 -26.01
C ALA A 464 30.91 -28.31 -24.88
N ALA A 465 31.36 -27.16 -24.46
CA ALA A 465 30.67 -26.31 -23.51
C ALA A 465 29.36 -25.86 -24.13
N LEU A 466 28.23 -26.27 -23.52
CA LEU A 466 26.94 -25.66 -23.72
C LEU A 466 26.96 -24.31 -22.95
N PRO A 467 26.45 -23.23 -23.52
CA PRO A 467 26.34 -21.97 -22.78
C PRO A 467 25.26 -22.13 -21.72
N LEU A 468 25.66 -21.96 -20.48
CA LEU A 468 24.79 -21.78 -19.35
C LEU A 468 24.07 -20.43 -19.57
N ILE A 469 22.84 -20.45 -20.05
CA ILE A 469 21.95 -19.29 -19.97
C ILE A 469 21.47 -19.24 -18.53
N ALA A 470 22.14 -18.41 -17.74
CA ALA A 470 21.65 -18.02 -16.45
C ALA A 470 20.35 -17.21 -16.68
N ALA A 471 19.22 -17.83 -16.48
CA ALA A 471 17.96 -17.12 -16.32
C ALA A 471 18.07 -16.34 -15.00
N LEU A 472 18.45 -15.06 -15.09
CA LEU A 472 18.23 -14.12 -14.01
C LEU A 472 16.73 -13.96 -13.86
N GLY A 473 16.17 -14.60 -12.85
CA GLY A 473 14.86 -14.27 -12.32
C GLY A 473 14.90 -12.83 -11.83
N MET A 474 14.53 -11.90 -12.70
CA MET A 474 14.26 -10.52 -12.30
C MET A 474 12.92 -10.53 -11.58
N ARG A 475 12.93 -10.71 -10.27
CA ARG A 475 11.87 -10.18 -9.43
C ARG A 475 11.84 -8.68 -9.67
N ARG A 476 10.94 -8.22 -10.51
CA ARG A 476 10.66 -6.80 -10.67
C ARG A 476 10.00 -6.31 -9.39
N ARG A 477 10.81 -5.74 -8.51
CA ARG A 477 10.26 -4.86 -7.47
C ARG A 477 9.66 -3.66 -8.19
N ARG A 478 8.37 -3.43 -8.01
CA ARG A 478 7.70 -2.23 -8.48
C ARG A 478 8.42 -1.02 -7.87
N LYS A 479 8.81 -0.08 -8.69
CA LYS A 479 9.29 1.23 -8.25
C LYS A 479 8.05 2.12 -8.13
N VAL A 480 7.84 2.64 -6.97
CA VAL A 480 6.99 3.82 -6.76
C VAL A 480 7.79 5.07 -7.15
#